data_9728075840032eeb0cd64ac326b5c048
#
_entry.id   9728075840032eeb0cd64ac326b5c048
#
_cell.length_a   1.000
_cell.length_b   1.000
_cell.length_c   1.000
_cell.angle_alpha   90.00
_cell.angle_beta   90.00
_cell.angle_gamma   90.00
#
_symmetry.space_group_name_H-M   'P 1'
#
loop_
_entity.id
_entity.type
_entity.pdbx_description
1 polymer ?
#
loop_
_entity_poly.entity_id
_entity_poly.type
_entity_poly.pdbx_seq_one_letter_code
_entity_poly.pdbx_strand_id
1 'polypeptide(L)'
;MPPPRPPPVLMEELLEEVFFRLPPDEPAWLVRASAACQPRRRILADRGFRRRYREFHRTPPVLGFFEKGGARLVPIYSHFPAQADHPDWHVMDCRHGRALFADIGKSYLIVLDPMTGHQRRVPSPSNNLIGFTAAVLCTAQGCDHHGCQDGHFLVAVVRPKKFEEITSGWLYSSETDLWTEFASVNHPNANYFSNMDAPSVLVGDALYFNIDGVIECQLGTLRLSTFEKPIDGNGTVMMAEDGGLGYAAVVDVTDLTLWSREAGPEGAMGWTKLRVIDLKALLPDGALFITTQYGISRSPRSLMISGIAEGTQVIFVSTWVGSYMADLKSGRARMVSRPGRKVFPYMNFYLPA
;
A
#
# COMPACT_ATOMS: atom_id res chain seq x y z
N MET A 1 -55.93 -15.35 16.22
CA MET A 1 -54.60 -15.84 15.81
C MET A 1 -53.63 -15.52 16.94
N PRO A 2 -52.87 -16.50 17.46
CA PRO A 2 -51.80 -16.18 18.43
C PRO A 2 -50.72 -15.31 17.77
N PRO A 3 -50.08 -14.40 18.50
CA PRO A 3 -49.01 -13.61 17.95
C PRO A 3 -47.85 -14.48 17.48
N PRO A 4 -47.17 -14.09 16.39
CA PRO A 4 -46.03 -14.84 15.89
C PRO A 4 -44.97 -14.98 16.98
N ARG A 5 -44.43 -16.20 17.17
CA ARG A 5 -43.32 -16.42 18.12
C ARG A 5 -42.12 -15.51 17.76
N PRO A 6 -41.54 -14.81 18.75
CA PRO A 6 -40.34 -14.06 18.50
C PRO A 6 -39.24 -14.99 17.94
N PRO A 7 -38.47 -14.57 16.95
CA PRO A 7 -37.39 -15.40 16.43
C PRO A 7 -36.43 -15.79 17.57
N PRO A 8 -35.85 -17.01 17.54
CA PRO A 8 -34.92 -17.46 18.56
C PRO A 8 -33.74 -16.49 18.65
N VAL A 9 -33.48 -16.00 19.87
CA VAL A 9 -32.32 -15.16 20.15
C VAL A 9 -31.09 -16.08 20.11
N LEU A 10 -30.23 -15.90 19.11
CA LEU A 10 -28.92 -16.56 19.08
C LEU A 10 -28.09 -16.12 20.29
N MET A 11 -27.43 -17.07 20.94
CA MET A 11 -26.48 -16.78 22.02
C MET A 11 -25.33 -15.89 21.52
N GLU A 12 -24.80 -15.02 22.37
CA GLU A 12 -23.77 -14.05 21.99
C GLU A 12 -22.52 -14.75 21.43
N GLU A 13 -22.13 -15.90 21.98
CA GLU A 13 -21.00 -16.70 21.51
C GLU A 13 -21.19 -17.20 20.07
N LEU A 14 -22.39 -17.61 19.71
CA LEU A 14 -22.69 -18.05 18.34
C LEU A 14 -22.70 -16.88 17.35
N LEU A 15 -23.16 -15.71 17.77
CA LEU A 15 -23.10 -14.49 16.96
C LEU A 15 -21.65 -14.07 16.74
N GLU A 16 -20.83 -14.13 17.77
CA GLU A 16 -19.39 -13.83 17.67
C GLU A 16 -18.72 -14.77 16.67
N GLU A 17 -19.01 -16.07 16.73
CA GLU A 17 -18.46 -17.08 15.83
C GLU A 17 -18.89 -16.83 14.36
N VAL A 18 -20.11 -16.40 14.14
CA VAL A 18 -20.59 -16.00 12.80
C VAL A 18 -19.83 -14.78 12.31
N PHE A 19 -19.63 -13.77 13.16
CA PHE A 19 -18.92 -12.55 12.78
C PHE A 19 -17.44 -12.81 12.46
N PHE A 20 -16.80 -13.74 13.14
CA PHE A 20 -15.43 -14.16 12.81
C PHE A 20 -15.28 -14.70 11.39
N ARG A 21 -16.33 -15.36 10.87
CA ARG A 21 -16.30 -15.94 9.51
C ARG A 21 -16.70 -14.96 8.42
N LEU A 22 -17.16 -13.75 8.78
CA LEU A 22 -17.46 -12.73 7.78
C LEU A 22 -16.17 -12.24 7.15
N PRO A 23 -16.07 -12.23 5.82
CA PRO A 23 -14.85 -11.85 5.13
C PRO A 23 -14.55 -10.35 5.33
N PRO A 24 -13.29 -9.98 5.63
CA PRO A 24 -12.92 -8.59 5.90
C PRO A 24 -12.96 -7.70 4.65
N ASP A 25 -12.90 -8.28 3.47
CA ASP A 25 -13.02 -7.61 2.17
C ASP A 25 -14.47 -7.23 1.81
N GLU A 26 -15.46 -7.65 2.62
CA GLU A 26 -16.85 -7.22 2.51
C GLU A 26 -17.35 -6.55 3.80
N PRO A 27 -16.81 -5.39 4.19
CA PRO A 27 -17.11 -4.73 5.47
C PRO A 27 -18.58 -4.33 5.63
N ALA A 28 -19.34 -4.28 4.52
CA ALA A 28 -20.77 -4.01 4.52
C ALA A 28 -21.57 -4.98 5.41
N TRP A 29 -21.15 -6.23 5.53
CA TRP A 29 -21.82 -7.21 6.40
C TRP A 29 -21.68 -6.84 7.88
N LEU A 30 -20.47 -6.46 8.31
CA LEU A 30 -20.24 -6.04 9.70
C LEU A 30 -20.97 -4.73 10.01
N VAL A 31 -20.99 -3.78 9.06
CA VAL A 31 -21.75 -2.52 9.20
C VAL A 31 -23.24 -2.80 9.37
N ARG A 32 -23.82 -3.63 8.52
CA ARG A 32 -25.23 -3.99 8.62
C ARG A 32 -25.54 -4.74 9.93
N ALA A 33 -24.62 -5.63 10.35
CA ALA A 33 -24.78 -6.37 11.60
C ALA A 33 -24.77 -5.40 12.81
N SER A 34 -23.86 -4.41 12.84
CA SER A 34 -23.79 -3.41 13.91
C SER A 34 -25.02 -2.50 13.98
N ALA A 35 -25.60 -2.19 12.83
CA ALA A 35 -26.79 -1.34 12.73
C ALA A 35 -28.10 -2.08 13.10
N ALA A 36 -28.10 -3.42 13.11
CA ALA A 36 -29.32 -4.20 13.29
C ALA A 36 -29.87 -4.20 14.73
N CYS A 37 -28.99 -4.28 15.75
CA CYS A 37 -29.37 -4.23 17.16
C CYS A 37 -28.18 -3.95 18.07
N GLN A 38 -28.48 -3.44 19.27
CA GLN A 38 -27.46 -3.11 20.29
C GLN A 38 -26.55 -4.28 20.71
N PRO A 39 -27.03 -5.52 20.94
CA PRO A 39 -26.14 -6.63 21.28
C PRO A 39 -25.07 -6.89 20.23
N ARG A 40 -25.43 -6.91 18.95
CA ARG A 40 -24.46 -7.09 17.84
C ARG A 40 -23.45 -5.97 17.76
N ARG A 41 -23.91 -4.72 17.92
CA ARG A 41 -23.02 -3.56 17.97
C ARG A 41 -22.03 -3.68 19.14
N ARG A 42 -22.47 -4.14 20.33
CA ARG A 42 -21.60 -4.33 21.49
C ARG A 42 -20.49 -5.34 21.21
N ILE A 43 -20.83 -6.50 20.59
CA ILE A 43 -19.84 -7.50 20.20
C ILE A 43 -18.81 -6.90 19.25
N LEU A 44 -19.25 -6.23 18.17
CA LEU A 44 -18.37 -5.66 17.16
C LEU A 44 -17.53 -4.47 17.66
N ALA A 45 -17.99 -3.77 18.70
CA ALA A 45 -17.27 -2.70 19.37
C ALA A 45 -16.26 -3.21 20.42
N ASP A 46 -16.39 -4.46 20.87
CA ASP A 46 -15.53 -5.03 21.90
C ASP A 46 -14.07 -5.11 21.43
N ARG A 47 -13.15 -4.64 22.28
CA ARG A 47 -11.71 -4.62 21.94
C ARG A 47 -11.13 -6.03 21.79
N GLY A 48 -11.60 -6.98 22.60
CA GLY A 48 -11.16 -8.38 22.55
C GLY A 48 -11.60 -9.05 21.25
N PHE A 49 -12.87 -8.85 20.83
CA PHE A 49 -13.37 -9.32 19.56
C PHE A 49 -12.55 -8.75 18.41
N ARG A 50 -12.34 -7.42 18.36
CA ARG A 50 -11.60 -6.75 17.31
C ARG A 50 -10.17 -7.27 17.17
N ARG A 51 -9.48 -7.52 18.30
CA ARG A 51 -8.15 -8.12 18.28
C ARG A 51 -8.19 -9.52 17.69
N ARG A 52 -9.05 -10.42 18.20
CA ARG A 52 -9.18 -11.80 17.69
C ARG A 52 -9.59 -11.85 16.21
N TYR A 53 -10.48 -10.96 15.77
CA TYR A 53 -10.88 -10.86 14.36
C TYR A 53 -9.67 -10.55 13.46
N ARG A 54 -8.82 -9.59 13.85
CA ARG A 54 -7.59 -9.26 13.11
C ARG A 54 -6.59 -10.42 13.13
N GLU A 55 -6.37 -11.04 14.28
CA GLU A 55 -5.51 -12.22 14.43
C GLU A 55 -5.98 -13.42 13.56
N PHE A 56 -7.30 -13.60 13.44
CA PHE A 56 -7.90 -14.67 12.63
C PHE A 56 -7.70 -14.42 11.12
N HIS A 57 -8.01 -13.24 10.65
CA HIS A 57 -7.92 -12.91 9.23
C HIS A 57 -6.51 -12.54 8.76
N ARG A 58 -5.66 -12.10 9.67
CA ARG A 58 -4.23 -11.76 9.47
C ARG A 58 -3.99 -10.62 8.49
N THR A 59 -4.45 -10.72 7.24
CA THR A 59 -4.21 -9.75 6.19
C THR A 59 -5.38 -8.77 6.09
N PRO A 60 -5.18 -7.47 6.32
CA PRO A 60 -6.23 -6.48 6.15
C PRO A 60 -6.60 -6.33 4.67
N PRO A 61 -7.88 -6.11 4.35
CA PRO A 61 -8.33 -5.86 3.00
C PRO A 61 -7.92 -4.47 2.51
N VAL A 62 -7.91 -4.30 1.19
CA VAL A 62 -7.80 -2.98 0.57
C VAL A 62 -9.15 -2.27 0.70
N LEU A 63 -9.23 -1.25 1.54
CA LEU A 63 -10.46 -0.46 1.75
C LEU A 63 -10.61 0.67 0.74
N GLY A 64 -9.51 1.17 0.23
CA GLY A 64 -9.43 2.27 -0.72
C GLY A 64 -8.00 2.50 -1.18
N PHE A 65 -7.78 3.59 -1.86
CA PHE A 65 -6.44 4.02 -2.28
C PHE A 65 -6.38 5.54 -2.41
N PHE A 66 -5.18 6.08 -2.30
CA PHE A 66 -4.89 7.45 -2.66
C PHE A 66 -4.25 7.49 -4.03
N GLU A 67 -4.59 8.49 -4.84
CA GLU A 67 -3.93 8.74 -6.13
C GLU A 67 -2.80 9.76 -5.94
N LYS A 68 -1.69 9.54 -6.65
CA LYS A 68 -0.58 10.49 -6.66
C LYS A 68 -1.06 11.92 -6.97
N GLY A 69 -0.56 12.87 -6.21
CA GLY A 69 -0.88 14.30 -6.37
C GLY A 69 -2.18 14.73 -5.70
N GLY A 70 -2.70 13.92 -4.78
CA GLY A 70 -3.86 14.25 -3.97
C GLY A 70 -3.85 13.56 -2.61
N ALA A 71 -4.74 13.99 -1.73
CA ALA A 71 -4.96 13.41 -0.41
C ALA A 71 -6.38 12.87 -0.24
N ARG A 72 -7.13 12.76 -1.32
CA ARG A 72 -8.47 12.19 -1.28
C ARG A 72 -8.39 10.67 -1.36
N LEU A 73 -8.94 10.01 -0.34
CA LEU A 73 -9.14 8.56 -0.37
C LEU A 73 -10.26 8.21 -1.37
N VAL A 74 -9.94 7.37 -2.34
CA VAL A 74 -10.92 6.77 -3.25
C VAL A 74 -11.35 5.43 -2.64
N PRO A 75 -12.57 5.33 -2.12
CA PRO A 75 -13.02 4.12 -1.46
C PRO A 75 -13.33 3.02 -2.49
N ILE A 76 -13.00 1.78 -2.14
CA ILE A 76 -13.39 0.59 -2.92
C ILE A 76 -14.81 0.16 -2.58
N TYR A 77 -15.27 0.49 -1.37
CA TYR A 77 -16.59 0.14 -0.84
C TYR A 77 -17.40 1.40 -0.53
N SER A 78 -18.69 1.40 -0.88
CA SER A 78 -19.59 2.56 -0.76
C SER A 78 -19.88 3.03 0.68
N HIS A 79 -19.53 2.23 1.67
CA HIS A 79 -19.81 2.52 3.09
C HIS A 79 -18.63 3.13 3.84
N PHE A 80 -17.56 3.47 3.14
CA PHE A 80 -16.41 4.10 3.77
C PHE A 80 -16.71 5.58 4.06
N PRO A 81 -16.36 6.09 5.25
CA PRO A 81 -16.60 7.50 5.58
C PRO A 81 -15.84 8.41 4.61
N ALA A 82 -16.54 9.43 4.11
CA ALA A 82 -15.91 10.47 3.31
C ALA A 82 -14.91 11.24 4.16
N GLN A 83 -13.71 11.43 3.63
CA GLN A 83 -12.67 12.21 4.28
C GLN A 83 -12.57 13.60 3.67
N ALA A 84 -12.02 14.54 4.46
CA ALA A 84 -11.68 15.85 3.94
C ALA A 84 -10.66 15.73 2.80
N ASP A 85 -10.87 16.45 1.73
CA ASP A 85 -9.91 16.58 0.64
C ASP A 85 -8.91 17.68 1.00
N HIS A 86 -7.62 17.38 0.86
CA HIS A 86 -6.53 18.31 1.11
C HIS A 86 -5.72 18.48 -0.19
N PRO A 87 -6.09 19.43 -1.04
CA PRO A 87 -5.52 19.56 -2.39
C PRO A 87 -4.00 19.82 -2.42
N ASP A 88 -3.46 20.39 -1.35
CA ASP A 88 -2.02 20.72 -1.24
C ASP A 88 -1.16 19.54 -0.71
N TRP A 89 -1.80 18.44 -0.32
CA TRP A 89 -1.08 17.29 0.21
C TRP A 89 -0.83 16.26 -0.88
N HIS A 90 0.39 15.75 -0.89
CA HIS A 90 0.83 14.72 -1.82
C HIS A 90 1.08 13.40 -1.06
N VAL A 91 0.38 12.35 -1.44
CA VAL A 91 0.56 11.03 -0.82
C VAL A 91 1.97 10.51 -1.12
N MET A 92 2.62 9.98 -0.08
CA MET A 92 3.97 9.40 -0.14
C MET A 92 3.96 7.90 0.16
N ASP A 93 3.10 7.46 1.09
CA ASP A 93 2.99 6.06 1.50
C ASP A 93 1.67 5.78 2.22
N CYS A 94 1.26 4.50 2.20
CA CYS A 94 0.14 4.00 2.99
C CYS A 94 0.51 2.65 3.59
N ARG A 95 0.62 2.59 4.92
CA ARG A 95 1.01 1.37 5.63
C ARG A 95 0.49 1.32 7.05
N HIS A 96 0.17 0.12 7.53
CA HIS A 96 -0.24 -0.13 8.92
C HIS A 96 -1.41 0.75 9.38
N GLY A 97 -2.41 0.96 8.47
CA GLY A 97 -3.58 1.80 8.74
C GLY A 97 -3.32 3.30 8.76
N ARG A 98 -2.11 3.75 8.41
CA ARG A 98 -1.73 5.16 8.29
C ARG A 98 -1.49 5.54 6.84
N ALA A 99 -1.71 6.81 6.53
CA ALA A 99 -1.31 7.43 5.28
C ALA A 99 -0.32 8.57 5.55
N LEU A 100 0.76 8.63 4.78
CA LEU A 100 1.79 9.65 4.86
C LEU A 100 1.66 10.61 3.69
N PHE A 101 1.63 11.90 3.99
CA PHE A 101 1.58 12.96 2.99
C PHE A 101 2.71 13.96 3.18
N ALA A 102 3.07 14.62 2.09
CA ALA A 102 3.91 15.81 2.10
C ALA A 102 3.04 17.04 1.81
N ASP A 103 3.12 18.08 2.65
CA ASP A 103 2.62 19.41 2.33
C ASP A 103 3.80 20.22 1.77
N ILE A 104 3.88 20.28 0.45
CA ILE A 104 5.02 20.89 -0.26
C ILE A 104 5.09 22.39 0.03
N GLY A 105 3.95 23.06 0.21
CA GLY A 105 3.89 24.50 0.48
C GLY A 105 4.38 24.89 1.88
N LYS A 106 4.40 23.96 2.83
CA LYS A 106 4.65 24.24 4.24
C LYS A 106 5.82 23.48 4.84
N SER A 107 6.55 22.71 4.04
CA SER A 107 7.75 21.97 4.44
C SER A 107 7.57 21.06 5.67
N TYR A 108 6.44 20.36 5.77
CA TYR A 108 6.22 19.30 6.75
C TYR A 108 5.54 18.07 6.15
N LEU A 109 5.69 16.95 6.84
CA LEU A 109 4.99 15.71 6.53
C LEU A 109 3.76 15.57 7.44
N ILE A 110 2.75 14.87 6.98
CA ILE A 110 1.53 14.60 7.72
C ILE A 110 1.32 13.09 7.77
N VAL A 111 1.22 12.53 8.97
CA VAL A 111 0.77 11.17 9.19
C VAL A 111 -0.69 11.23 9.60
N LEU A 112 -1.55 10.64 8.79
CA LEU A 112 -3.00 10.63 8.96
C LEU A 112 -3.47 9.19 9.19
N ASP A 113 -4.36 9.00 10.16
CA ASP A 113 -5.22 7.82 10.23
C ASP A 113 -6.52 8.10 9.47
N PRO A 114 -6.73 7.50 8.30
CA PRO A 114 -7.92 7.75 7.49
C PRO A 114 -9.23 7.27 8.14
N MET A 115 -9.17 6.37 9.10
CA MET A 115 -10.37 5.85 9.78
C MET A 115 -10.92 6.80 10.85
N THR A 116 -10.02 7.47 11.56
CA THR A 116 -10.37 8.34 12.70
C THR A 116 -10.25 9.82 12.37
N GLY A 117 -9.53 10.17 11.28
CA GLY A 117 -9.18 11.54 10.94
C GLY A 117 -8.07 12.13 11.83
N HIS A 118 -7.51 11.32 12.74
CA HIS A 118 -6.41 11.79 13.58
C HIS A 118 -5.16 12.03 12.73
N GLN A 119 -4.55 13.20 12.90
CA GLN A 119 -3.34 13.57 12.14
C GLN A 119 -2.24 14.10 13.05
N ARG A 120 -0.99 13.81 12.66
CA ARG A 120 0.21 14.37 13.29
C ARG A 120 1.11 15.00 12.24
N ARG A 121 1.57 16.22 12.51
CA ARG A 121 2.56 16.90 11.69
C ARG A 121 3.96 16.50 12.13
N VAL A 122 4.81 16.22 11.15
CA VAL A 122 6.22 15.85 11.33
C VAL A 122 7.05 16.90 10.59
N PRO A 123 7.95 17.61 11.27
CA PRO A 123 8.82 18.59 10.61
C PRO A 123 9.66 17.89 9.55
N SER A 124 9.92 18.53 8.42
CA SER A 124 10.79 17.95 7.40
C SER A 124 12.25 17.84 7.90
N PRO A 125 12.98 16.78 7.53
CA PRO A 125 14.41 16.68 7.84
C PRO A 125 15.27 17.74 7.10
N SER A 126 14.69 18.38 6.09
CA SER A 126 15.35 19.46 5.33
C SER A 126 14.30 20.50 4.90
N ASN A 127 14.75 21.73 4.67
CA ASN A 127 13.89 22.85 4.24
C ASN A 127 13.31 22.68 2.82
N ASN A 128 13.63 21.60 2.12
CA ASN A 128 13.17 21.34 0.77
C ASN A 128 12.61 19.92 0.67
N LEU A 129 11.32 19.82 0.41
CA LEU A 129 10.58 18.56 0.20
C LEU A 129 10.57 18.12 -1.29
N ILE A 130 11.36 18.77 -2.16
CA ILE A 130 11.43 18.36 -3.56
C ILE A 130 12.47 17.25 -3.72
N GLY A 131 12.10 16.21 -4.45
CA GLY A 131 13.03 15.16 -4.83
C GLY A 131 13.36 14.18 -3.70
N PHE A 132 12.42 13.88 -2.81
CA PHE A 132 12.52 12.80 -1.82
C PHE A 132 11.37 11.83 -1.93
N THR A 133 11.52 10.65 -1.37
CA THR A 133 10.43 9.71 -1.10
C THR A 133 10.44 9.33 0.37
N ALA A 134 9.29 8.89 0.88
CA ALA A 134 9.15 8.59 2.29
C ALA A 134 8.21 7.42 2.53
N ALA A 135 8.39 6.77 3.69
CA ALA A 135 7.54 5.68 4.15
C ALA A 135 7.18 5.86 5.63
N VAL A 136 5.98 5.41 6.01
CA VAL A 136 5.51 5.39 7.41
C VAL A 136 5.51 3.95 7.94
N LEU A 137 5.98 3.77 9.19
CA LEU A 137 6.13 2.47 9.82
C LEU A 137 5.60 2.51 11.27
N CYS A 138 5.29 1.37 11.86
CA CYS A 138 5.15 1.26 13.30
C CYS A 138 6.52 1.09 13.98
N THR A 139 6.62 1.43 15.27
CA THR A 139 7.87 1.33 16.05
C THR A 139 8.13 -0.06 16.63
N ALA A 140 7.11 -0.90 16.72
CA ALA A 140 7.20 -2.18 17.43
C ALA A 140 7.95 -3.21 16.57
N GLN A 141 9.09 -3.68 17.06
CA GLN A 141 9.79 -4.84 16.49
C GLN A 141 8.91 -6.10 16.63
N GLY A 142 8.81 -6.89 15.56
CA GLY A 142 7.96 -8.08 15.55
C GLY A 142 6.46 -7.79 15.63
N CYS A 143 6.04 -6.56 15.33
CA CYS A 143 4.64 -6.19 15.30
C CYS A 143 3.90 -6.98 14.23
N ASP A 144 2.79 -7.59 14.62
CA ASP A 144 1.86 -8.24 13.69
C ASP A 144 1.01 -7.26 12.87
N HIS A 145 1.19 -5.96 13.12
CA HIS A 145 0.49 -4.82 12.50
C HIS A 145 -1.04 -4.83 12.64
N HIS A 146 -1.57 -5.69 13.52
CA HIS A 146 -3.03 -5.82 13.73
C HIS A 146 -3.67 -4.73 14.59
N GLY A 147 -2.87 -3.87 15.22
CA GLY A 147 -3.38 -2.82 16.13
C GLY A 147 -2.38 -1.70 16.41
N CYS A 148 -1.36 -1.54 15.59
CA CYS A 148 -0.27 -0.59 15.82
C CYS A 148 -0.62 0.87 15.42
N GLN A 149 -1.78 1.12 14.81
CA GLN A 149 -2.17 2.46 14.36
C GLN A 149 -2.34 3.49 15.49
N ASP A 150 -2.64 3.03 16.71
CA ASP A 150 -2.77 3.92 17.88
C ASP A 150 -1.43 4.17 18.58
N GLY A 151 -0.37 3.46 18.20
CA GLY A 151 0.96 3.55 18.80
C GLY A 151 1.88 4.57 18.14
N HIS A 152 3.12 4.63 18.66
CA HIS A 152 4.18 5.40 18.03
C HIS A 152 4.47 4.92 16.61
N PHE A 153 5.03 5.79 15.79
CA PHE A 153 5.39 5.51 14.41
C PHE A 153 6.77 6.06 14.06
N LEU A 154 7.33 5.52 13.00
CA LEU A 154 8.53 6.01 12.34
C LEU A 154 8.17 6.58 10.97
N VAL A 155 8.97 7.54 10.51
CA VAL A 155 8.94 8.00 9.11
C VAL A 155 10.36 7.90 8.56
N ALA A 156 10.55 7.07 7.55
CA ALA A 156 11.80 6.99 6.81
C ALA A 156 11.72 7.90 5.58
N VAL A 157 12.74 8.70 5.35
CA VAL A 157 12.88 9.59 4.18
C VAL A 157 14.18 9.25 3.48
N VAL A 158 14.15 9.08 2.17
CA VAL A 158 15.36 8.97 1.34
C VAL A 158 15.36 10.02 0.25
N ARG A 159 16.53 10.58 0.00
CA ARG A 159 16.72 11.67 -0.96
C ARG A 159 17.97 11.44 -1.79
N PRO A 160 17.82 11.18 -3.09
CA PRO A 160 18.94 11.21 -4.02
C PRO A 160 19.49 12.63 -4.17
N LYS A 161 20.80 12.77 -4.19
CA LYS A 161 21.52 14.01 -4.44
C LYS A 161 22.30 13.85 -5.75
N LYS A 162 21.67 14.15 -6.87
CA LYS A 162 22.19 13.90 -8.22
C LYS A 162 23.59 14.42 -8.46
N PHE A 163 23.89 15.65 -8.00
CA PHE A 163 25.19 16.30 -8.24
C PHE A 163 26.31 15.75 -7.32
N GLU A 164 25.92 15.12 -6.22
CA GLU A 164 26.85 14.50 -5.28
C GLU A 164 26.98 12.98 -5.54
N GLU A 165 26.15 12.42 -6.44
CA GLU A 165 26.08 10.99 -6.76
C GLU A 165 25.89 10.10 -5.53
N ILE A 166 25.16 10.63 -4.54
CA ILE A 166 24.83 9.92 -3.30
C ILE A 166 23.33 9.94 -3.02
N THR A 167 22.88 9.00 -2.21
CA THR A 167 21.57 9.06 -1.56
C THR A 167 21.74 9.16 -0.06
N SER A 168 21.08 10.15 0.53
CA SER A 168 20.99 10.33 1.98
C SER A 168 19.62 9.90 2.48
N GLY A 169 19.53 9.54 3.74
CA GLY A 169 18.27 9.16 4.37
C GLY A 169 18.17 9.59 5.82
N TRP A 170 16.95 9.67 6.32
CA TRP A 170 16.63 10.06 7.69
C TRP A 170 15.49 9.20 8.22
N LEU A 171 15.55 8.91 9.50
CA LEU A 171 14.50 8.20 10.25
C LEU A 171 13.99 9.09 11.38
N TYR A 172 12.72 9.43 11.34
CA TYR A 172 12.02 10.13 12.42
C TYR A 172 11.36 9.14 13.35
N SER A 173 11.44 9.41 14.65
CA SER A 173 10.67 8.69 15.66
C SER A 173 9.61 9.61 16.28
N SER A 174 8.35 9.20 16.24
CA SER A 174 7.27 9.93 16.90
C SER A 174 7.28 9.82 18.42
N GLU A 175 8.09 8.93 18.96
CA GLU A 175 8.29 8.77 20.42
C GLU A 175 9.23 9.84 20.96
N THR A 176 10.35 10.07 20.26
CA THR A 176 11.37 11.05 20.67
C THR A 176 11.22 12.41 20.01
N ASP A 177 10.41 12.49 18.95
CA ASP A 177 10.22 13.69 18.11
C ASP A 177 11.50 14.14 17.40
N LEU A 178 12.43 13.22 17.13
CA LEU A 178 13.74 13.48 16.55
C LEU A 178 13.95 12.73 15.24
N TRP A 179 14.78 13.33 14.37
CA TRP A 179 15.34 12.71 13.18
C TRP A 179 16.72 12.13 13.49
N THR A 180 16.99 10.93 12.98
CA THR A 180 18.32 10.31 12.96
C THR A 180 18.73 10.13 11.50
N GLU A 181 19.97 10.50 11.13
CA GLU A 181 20.46 10.36 9.78
C GLU A 181 20.97 8.93 9.52
N PHE A 182 20.65 8.38 8.36
CA PHE A 182 21.27 7.15 7.84
C PHE A 182 22.67 7.45 7.29
N ALA A 183 23.53 6.47 7.29
CA ALA A 183 24.76 6.55 6.53
C ALA A 183 24.44 6.69 5.03
N SER A 184 24.97 7.74 4.38
CA SER A 184 24.78 7.96 2.94
C SER A 184 25.42 6.86 2.11
N VAL A 185 24.87 6.59 0.93
CA VAL A 185 25.36 5.57 0.00
C VAL A 185 25.69 6.19 -1.36
N ASN A 186 26.74 5.69 -2.01
CA ASN A 186 27.06 6.07 -3.38
C ASN A 186 25.94 5.59 -4.32
N HIS A 187 25.43 6.51 -5.18
CA HIS A 187 24.34 6.26 -6.10
C HIS A 187 24.56 7.09 -7.39
N PRO A 188 25.46 6.66 -8.26
CA PRO A 188 25.95 7.48 -9.38
C PRO A 188 24.86 7.78 -10.43
N ASN A 189 23.83 6.97 -10.53
CA ASN A 189 22.72 7.15 -11.47
C ASN A 189 21.51 7.84 -10.84
N ALA A 190 21.64 8.40 -9.65
CA ALA A 190 20.55 9.03 -8.94
C ALA A 190 19.95 10.20 -9.73
N ASN A 191 18.68 10.12 -10.08
CA ASN A 191 17.94 11.18 -10.75
C ASN A 191 16.75 11.62 -9.89
N TYR A 192 16.59 12.93 -9.65
CA TYR A 192 15.51 13.48 -8.84
C TYR A 192 14.09 13.16 -9.33
N PHE A 193 13.94 12.83 -10.61
CA PHE A 193 12.62 12.74 -11.25
C PHE A 193 12.19 11.33 -11.58
N SER A 194 13.03 10.33 -11.39
CA SER A 194 12.68 8.96 -11.74
C SER A 194 12.10 8.19 -10.56
N ASN A 195 10.90 7.69 -10.75
CA ASN A 195 10.20 6.72 -9.88
C ASN A 195 10.07 7.07 -8.37
N MET A 196 10.28 8.33 -7.97
CA MET A 196 10.09 8.77 -6.57
C MET A 196 8.65 8.61 -6.06
N ASP A 197 7.76 8.21 -6.92
CA ASP A 197 6.33 8.14 -6.69
C ASP A 197 5.81 6.71 -6.53
N ALA A 198 6.72 5.73 -6.51
CA ALA A 198 6.34 4.35 -6.24
C ALA A 198 6.29 4.12 -4.73
N PRO A 199 5.29 3.39 -4.23
CA PRO A 199 5.27 2.96 -2.84
C PRO A 199 6.56 2.20 -2.50
N SER A 200 7.04 2.39 -1.27
CA SER A 200 8.08 1.53 -0.71
C SER A 200 7.50 0.16 -0.35
N VAL A 201 8.35 -0.84 -0.14
CA VAL A 201 7.95 -2.12 0.44
C VAL A 201 8.78 -2.42 1.68
N LEU A 202 8.13 -2.98 2.70
CA LEU A 202 8.78 -3.46 3.92
C LEU A 202 8.94 -4.97 3.84
N VAL A 203 10.18 -5.46 3.93
CA VAL A 203 10.49 -6.89 3.99
C VAL A 203 11.39 -7.13 5.19
N GLY A 204 10.90 -7.86 6.18
CA GLY A 204 11.61 -8.03 7.45
C GLY A 204 11.79 -6.69 8.16
N ASP A 205 13.05 -6.31 8.40
CA ASP A 205 13.46 -5.05 9.03
C ASP A 205 14.05 -4.03 8.04
N ALA A 206 13.88 -4.26 6.75
CA ALA A 206 14.38 -3.39 5.68
C ALA A 206 13.26 -2.80 4.83
N LEU A 207 13.37 -1.50 4.55
CA LEU A 207 12.56 -0.79 3.57
C LEU A 207 13.28 -0.72 2.23
N TYR A 208 12.51 -0.94 1.17
CA TYR A 208 12.99 -0.89 -0.20
C TYR A 208 12.26 0.18 -1.00
N PHE A 209 13.02 1.05 -1.65
CA PHE A 209 12.51 2.11 -2.53
C PHE A 209 13.01 1.88 -3.95
N ASN A 210 12.14 2.07 -4.93
CA ASN A 210 12.47 1.94 -6.34
C ASN A 210 12.85 3.32 -6.93
N ILE A 211 14.14 3.68 -6.86
CA ILE A 211 14.69 4.97 -7.32
C ILE A 211 15.93 4.70 -8.17
N ASP A 212 15.82 4.72 -9.50
CA ASP A 212 16.92 4.44 -10.46
C ASP A 212 17.80 3.22 -10.11
N GLY A 213 17.21 2.22 -9.56
CA GLY A 213 17.73 1.06 -8.88
C GLY A 213 16.82 0.75 -7.72
N VAL A 214 17.27 -0.07 -6.82
CA VAL A 214 16.61 -0.33 -5.55
C VAL A 214 17.49 0.20 -4.43
N ILE A 215 16.90 1.04 -3.58
CA ILE A 215 17.54 1.49 -2.34
C ILE A 215 16.99 0.67 -1.20
N GLU A 216 17.86 0.02 -0.48
CA GLU A 216 17.57 -0.70 0.75
C GLU A 216 17.92 0.16 1.95
N CYS A 217 16.98 0.30 2.88
CA CYS A 217 17.16 0.98 4.15
C CYS A 217 17.04 -0.03 5.29
N GLN A 218 18.15 -0.43 5.86
CA GLN A 218 18.20 -1.30 7.02
C GLN A 218 17.87 -0.50 8.29
N LEU A 219 16.68 -0.70 8.84
CA LEU A 219 16.15 0.12 9.93
C LEU A 219 16.91 -0.07 11.24
N GLY A 220 17.32 -1.30 11.56
CA GLY A 220 18.04 -1.61 12.80
C GLY A 220 19.47 -1.09 12.86
N THR A 221 20.14 -0.95 11.70
CA THR A 221 21.55 -0.52 11.61
C THR A 221 21.71 0.87 11.02
N LEU A 222 20.64 1.50 10.59
CA LEU A 222 20.62 2.82 9.93
C LEU A 222 21.58 2.88 8.71
N ARG A 223 21.61 1.81 7.93
CA ARG A 223 22.45 1.70 6.73
C ARG A 223 21.61 1.77 5.46
N LEU A 224 22.16 2.42 4.45
CA LEU A 224 21.65 2.38 3.09
C LEU A 224 22.54 1.50 2.21
N SER A 225 21.92 0.77 1.31
CA SER A 225 22.60 0.06 0.21
C SER A 225 21.82 0.25 -1.09
N THR A 226 22.49 0.07 -2.22
CA THR A 226 21.89 0.18 -3.55
C THR A 226 22.21 -1.06 -4.37
N PHE A 227 21.28 -1.48 -5.20
CA PHE A 227 21.50 -2.56 -6.17
C PHE A 227 20.57 -2.40 -7.38
N GLU A 228 20.95 -3.08 -8.48
CA GLU A 228 20.26 -2.98 -9.75
C GLU A 228 18.90 -3.70 -9.73
N LYS A 229 17.97 -3.20 -10.53
CA LYS A 229 16.68 -3.83 -10.83
C LYS A 229 16.88 -5.04 -11.74
N PRO A 230 15.91 -6.00 -11.78
CA PRO A 230 16.00 -7.13 -12.69
C PRO A 230 15.86 -6.75 -14.17
N ILE A 231 15.26 -5.61 -14.45
CA ILE A 231 15.00 -5.10 -15.81
C ILE A 231 14.92 -3.57 -15.79
N ASP A 232 15.37 -2.95 -16.87
CA ASP A 232 15.16 -1.51 -17.11
C ASP A 232 13.70 -1.20 -17.41
N GLY A 233 13.26 0.00 -17.04
CA GLY A 233 11.91 0.46 -17.34
C GLY A 233 10.99 0.58 -16.12
N ASN A 234 9.68 0.51 -16.39
CA ASN A 234 8.63 0.76 -15.41
C ASN A 234 8.25 -0.52 -14.66
N GLY A 235 8.85 -0.72 -13.50
CA GLY A 235 8.46 -1.74 -12.56
C GLY A 235 8.37 -1.17 -11.14
N THR A 236 8.12 -2.02 -10.18
CA THR A 236 8.06 -1.65 -8.76
C THR A 236 8.51 -2.80 -7.87
N VAL A 237 9.13 -2.45 -6.75
CA VAL A 237 9.41 -3.41 -5.68
C VAL A 237 8.11 -3.91 -5.06
N MET A 238 8.11 -5.14 -4.59
CA MET A 238 6.98 -5.78 -3.93
C MET A 238 7.47 -6.80 -2.90
N MET A 239 6.60 -7.27 -2.04
CA MET A 239 6.84 -8.48 -1.28
C MET A 239 6.60 -9.69 -2.19
N ALA A 240 7.55 -10.58 -2.28
CA ALA A 240 7.42 -11.84 -3.02
C ALA A 240 6.50 -12.83 -2.28
N GLU A 241 6.10 -13.91 -2.96
CA GLU A 241 5.16 -14.89 -2.40
C GLU A 241 5.75 -15.67 -1.21
N ASP A 242 7.05 -15.77 -1.13
CA ASP A 242 7.81 -16.36 -0.01
C ASP A 242 8.03 -15.39 1.16
N GLY A 243 7.57 -14.15 1.05
CA GLY A 243 7.77 -13.08 2.02
C GLY A 243 9.10 -12.34 1.87
N GLY A 244 9.92 -12.68 0.87
CA GLY A 244 11.16 -11.99 0.52
C GLY A 244 10.93 -10.73 -0.34
N LEU A 245 12.03 -10.13 -0.80
CA LEU A 245 11.97 -9.01 -1.73
C LEU A 245 11.66 -9.50 -3.14
N GLY A 246 10.63 -8.95 -3.74
CA GLY A 246 10.25 -9.18 -5.13
C GLY A 246 10.27 -7.90 -5.97
N TYR A 247 10.11 -8.09 -7.26
CA TYR A 247 9.96 -7.03 -8.24
C TYR A 247 8.91 -7.41 -9.27
N ALA A 248 8.11 -6.45 -9.69
CA ALA A 248 7.08 -6.64 -10.69
C ALA A 248 7.21 -5.60 -11.80
N ALA A 249 7.20 -6.04 -13.05
CA ALA A 249 7.20 -5.15 -14.21
C ALA A 249 6.36 -5.72 -15.35
N VAL A 250 5.81 -4.84 -16.16
CA VAL A 250 5.17 -5.24 -17.40
C VAL A 250 6.24 -5.30 -18.50
N VAL A 251 6.42 -6.48 -19.04
CA VAL A 251 7.34 -6.80 -20.13
C VAL A 251 6.51 -7.20 -21.35
N ASP A 252 7.02 -7.00 -22.53
CA ASP A 252 6.38 -7.44 -23.79
C ASP A 252 4.90 -7.06 -23.89
N VAL A 253 4.59 -5.78 -23.55
CA VAL A 253 3.27 -5.18 -23.77
C VAL A 253 2.19 -5.57 -22.76
N THR A 254 1.97 -6.85 -22.48
CA THR A 254 0.89 -7.34 -21.60
C THR A 254 1.36 -8.33 -20.55
N ASP A 255 2.62 -8.72 -20.60
CA ASP A 255 3.17 -9.73 -19.71
C ASP A 255 3.65 -9.11 -18.40
N LEU A 256 2.88 -9.33 -17.34
CA LEU A 256 3.33 -9.03 -15.98
C LEU A 256 4.33 -10.10 -15.54
N THR A 257 5.59 -9.73 -15.45
CA THR A 257 6.63 -10.62 -14.94
C THR A 257 6.91 -10.29 -13.48
N LEU A 258 7.03 -11.34 -12.67
CA LEU A 258 7.39 -11.27 -11.25
C LEU A 258 8.76 -11.92 -11.05
N TRP A 259 9.58 -11.26 -10.22
CA TRP A 259 10.90 -11.77 -9.79
C TRP A 259 10.97 -11.85 -8.27
N SER A 260 11.79 -12.76 -7.77
CA SER A 260 12.26 -12.83 -6.38
C SER A 260 13.75 -12.52 -6.31
N ARG A 261 14.18 -11.90 -5.20
CA ARG A 261 15.60 -11.67 -4.93
C ARG A 261 16.11 -12.74 -4.00
N GLU A 262 17.00 -13.57 -4.51
CA GLU A 262 17.48 -14.76 -3.82
C GLU A 262 19.01 -14.83 -3.83
N ALA A 263 19.57 -15.56 -2.87
CA ALA A 263 20.99 -15.91 -2.88
C ALA A 263 21.25 -16.99 -3.93
N GLY A 264 22.12 -16.71 -4.87
CA GLY A 264 22.60 -17.71 -5.83
C GLY A 264 23.51 -18.77 -5.20
N PRO A 265 23.93 -19.77 -5.97
CA PRO A 265 24.78 -20.89 -5.48
C PRO A 265 26.09 -20.44 -4.83
N GLU A 266 26.64 -19.31 -5.23
CA GLU A 266 27.87 -18.72 -4.70
C GLU A 266 27.62 -17.70 -3.59
N GLY A 267 26.36 -17.58 -3.10
CA GLY A 267 25.97 -16.64 -2.05
C GLY A 267 25.74 -15.20 -2.53
N ALA A 268 25.95 -14.89 -3.81
CA ALA A 268 25.64 -13.58 -4.37
C ALA A 268 24.13 -13.40 -4.52
N MET A 269 23.61 -12.27 -4.05
CA MET A 269 22.19 -11.94 -4.19
C MET A 269 21.87 -11.56 -5.65
N GLY A 270 20.90 -12.25 -6.24
CA GLY A 270 20.47 -12.06 -7.62
C GLY A 270 18.94 -12.01 -7.75
N TRP A 271 18.45 -11.70 -8.97
CA TRP A 271 17.04 -11.74 -9.30
C TRP A 271 16.70 -13.01 -10.07
N THR A 272 15.73 -13.77 -9.57
CA THR A 272 15.19 -14.98 -10.22
C THR A 272 13.79 -14.69 -10.73
N LYS A 273 13.53 -14.97 -11.99
CA LYS A 273 12.20 -14.86 -12.59
C LYS A 273 11.29 -15.95 -12.03
N LEU A 274 10.19 -15.57 -11.37
CA LEU A 274 9.25 -16.51 -10.76
C LEU A 274 8.17 -16.95 -11.74
N ARG A 275 7.40 -15.98 -12.28
CA ARG A 275 6.31 -16.28 -13.20
C ARG A 275 5.97 -15.09 -14.10
N VAL A 276 5.24 -15.40 -15.17
CA VAL A 276 4.64 -14.43 -16.09
C VAL A 276 3.13 -14.59 -16.06
N ILE A 277 2.44 -13.49 -16.00
CA ILE A 277 0.97 -13.41 -16.00
C ILE A 277 0.54 -12.58 -17.19
N ASP A 278 -0.28 -13.16 -18.05
CA ASP A 278 -0.88 -12.43 -19.17
C ASP A 278 -1.99 -11.50 -18.66
N LEU A 279 -1.71 -10.21 -18.65
CA LEU A 279 -2.68 -9.19 -18.24
C LEU A 279 -3.87 -9.09 -19.20
N LYS A 280 -3.74 -9.55 -20.43
CA LYS A 280 -4.86 -9.61 -21.37
C LYS A 280 -5.91 -10.64 -20.94
N ALA A 281 -5.47 -11.75 -20.34
CA ALA A 281 -6.38 -12.76 -19.81
C ALA A 281 -6.97 -12.33 -18.44
N LEU A 282 -6.25 -11.48 -17.69
CA LEU A 282 -6.66 -11.04 -16.36
C LEU A 282 -7.62 -9.84 -16.39
N LEU A 283 -7.42 -8.90 -17.29
CA LEU A 283 -8.20 -7.66 -17.37
C LEU A 283 -9.47 -7.87 -18.21
N PRO A 284 -10.56 -7.13 -17.93
CA PRO A 284 -11.78 -7.21 -18.73
C PRO A 284 -11.56 -6.84 -20.20
N ASP A 285 -12.38 -7.39 -21.08
CA ASP A 285 -12.38 -7.04 -22.51
C ASP A 285 -12.48 -5.52 -22.70
N GLY A 286 -11.66 -4.99 -23.61
CA GLY A 286 -11.58 -3.56 -23.87
C GLY A 286 -10.69 -2.75 -22.93
N ALA A 287 -10.20 -3.33 -21.82
CA ALA A 287 -9.33 -2.61 -20.89
C ALA A 287 -7.99 -2.16 -21.50
N LEU A 288 -7.52 -2.89 -22.52
CA LEU A 288 -6.21 -2.67 -23.17
C LEU A 288 -6.31 -1.88 -24.49
N PHE A 289 -7.52 -1.60 -24.97
CA PHE A 289 -7.73 -1.04 -26.31
C PHE A 289 -8.62 0.20 -26.25
N ILE A 290 -8.20 1.26 -26.95
CA ILE A 290 -9.07 2.38 -27.28
C ILE A 290 -9.55 2.18 -28.71
N THR A 291 -10.86 2.07 -28.89
CA THR A 291 -11.49 2.15 -30.21
C THR A 291 -11.68 3.62 -30.55
N THR A 292 -10.94 4.16 -31.51
CA THR A 292 -11.14 5.51 -32.03
C THR A 292 -12.07 5.47 -33.23
N GLN A 293 -12.62 6.62 -33.64
CA GLN A 293 -13.41 6.74 -34.90
C GLN A 293 -12.66 6.29 -36.14
N TYR A 294 -11.35 6.17 -36.08
CA TYR A 294 -10.46 5.78 -37.17
C TYR A 294 -9.89 4.36 -37.05
N GLY A 295 -10.41 3.55 -36.10
CA GLY A 295 -9.98 2.19 -35.90
C GLY A 295 -9.37 1.93 -34.48
N ILE A 296 -8.88 0.71 -34.26
CA ILE A 296 -8.25 0.32 -33.01
C ILE A 296 -6.87 0.95 -32.95
N SER A 297 -6.66 1.88 -32.02
CA SER A 297 -5.33 2.41 -31.74
C SER A 297 -4.56 1.42 -30.85
N ARG A 298 -3.51 0.84 -31.42
CA ARG A 298 -2.56 0.00 -30.70
C ARG A 298 -1.44 0.88 -30.14
N SER A 299 -1.54 1.33 -28.91
CA SER A 299 -0.36 1.82 -28.21
C SER A 299 -0.23 1.09 -26.86
N PRO A 300 0.54 0.00 -26.85
CA PRO A 300 0.78 -0.80 -25.64
C PRO A 300 1.66 -0.10 -24.59
N ARG A 301 2.23 1.06 -24.93
CA ARG A 301 3.27 1.74 -24.13
C ARG A 301 2.82 2.34 -22.82
N SER A 302 1.55 2.22 -22.45
CA SER A 302 1.04 2.83 -21.21
C SER A 302 0.53 1.87 -20.17
N LEU A 303 0.65 0.57 -20.38
CA LEU A 303 0.33 -0.40 -19.37
C LEU A 303 1.41 -0.34 -18.29
N MET A 304 1.01 -0.05 -17.05
CA MET A 304 1.95 0.07 -15.95
C MET A 304 1.35 -0.43 -14.65
N ILE A 305 2.18 -1.00 -13.80
CA ILE A 305 1.80 -1.25 -12.41
C ILE A 305 1.75 0.11 -11.72
N SER A 306 0.55 0.48 -11.28
CA SER A 306 0.32 1.76 -10.59
C SER A 306 0.42 1.65 -9.08
N GLY A 307 0.26 0.45 -8.49
CA GLY A 307 0.41 0.18 -7.07
C GLY A 307 0.30 -1.31 -6.78
N ILE A 308 0.77 -1.73 -5.61
CA ILE A 308 0.67 -3.10 -5.08
C ILE A 308 0.23 -3.01 -3.64
N ALA A 309 -0.75 -3.81 -3.24
CA ALA A 309 -1.19 -3.91 -1.86
C ALA A 309 -0.24 -4.87 -1.11
N GLU A 310 0.52 -4.33 -0.18
CA GLU A 310 1.60 -5.03 0.53
C GLU A 310 1.08 -6.27 1.29
N GLY A 311 1.81 -7.38 1.19
CA GLY A 311 1.44 -8.65 1.83
C GLY A 311 0.22 -9.34 1.21
N THR A 312 -0.23 -8.88 0.03
CA THR A 312 -1.35 -9.49 -0.71
C THR A 312 -0.94 -9.82 -2.14
N GLN A 313 -1.83 -10.49 -2.86
CA GLN A 313 -1.72 -10.71 -4.31
C GLN A 313 -2.53 -9.69 -5.13
N VAL A 314 -2.85 -8.54 -4.53
CA VAL A 314 -3.63 -7.48 -5.20
C VAL A 314 -2.71 -6.44 -5.80
N ILE A 315 -2.82 -6.24 -7.11
CA ILE A 315 -2.10 -5.22 -7.86
C ILE A 315 -3.05 -4.20 -8.46
N PHE A 316 -2.54 -3.02 -8.72
CA PHE A 316 -3.22 -1.98 -9.47
C PHE A 316 -2.51 -1.80 -10.81
N VAL A 317 -3.26 -1.97 -11.89
CA VAL A 317 -2.75 -1.84 -13.26
C VAL A 317 -3.43 -0.64 -13.89
N SER A 318 -2.64 0.33 -14.35
CA SER A 318 -3.14 1.46 -15.11
C SER A 318 -3.03 1.18 -16.60
N THR A 319 -4.13 1.44 -17.30
CA THR A 319 -4.25 1.35 -18.76
C THR A 319 -4.68 2.70 -19.33
N TRP A 320 -4.88 2.82 -20.62
CA TRP A 320 -5.46 4.00 -21.27
C TRP A 320 -6.94 4.21 -20.91
N VAL A 321 -7.66 3.15 -20.59
CA VAL A 321 -9.10 3.17 -20.34
C VAL A 321 -9.39 3.50 -18.88
N GLY A 322 -8.57 2.99 -17.97
CA GLY A 322 -8.78 3.13 -16.53
C GLY A 322 -7.70 2.45 -15.70
N SER A 323 -7.80 2.63 -14.39
CA SER A 323 -7.01 1.88 -13.42
C SER A 323 -7.84 0.71 -12.89
N TYR A 324 -7.24 -0.47 -12.90
CA TYR A 324 -7.86 -1.73 -12.50
C TYR A 324 -7.19 -2.27 -11.25
N MET A 325 -7.98 -2.67 -10.28
CA MET A 325 -7.53 -3.51 -9.17
C MET A 325 -7.71 -4.97 -9.59
N ALA A 326 -6.63 -5.73 -9.56
CA ALA A 326 -6.60 -7.13 -9.97
C ALA A 326 -6.03 -8.00 -8.84
N ASP A 327 -6.72 -9.06 -8.51
CA ASP A 327 -6.29 -10.09 -7.58
C ASP A 327 -5.69 -11.25 -8.36
N LEU A 328 -4.39 -11.42 -8.25
CA LEU A 328 -3.62 -12.43 -8.98
C LEU A 328 -3.92 -13.87 -8.53
N LYS A 329 -4.49 -14.04 -7.33
CA LYS A 329 -4.87 -15.34 -6.79
C LYS A 329 -6.21 -15.82 -7.35
N SER A 330 -7.22 -14.94 -7.34
CA SER A 330 -8.56 -15.27 -7.81
C SER A 330 -8.73 -15.06 -9.31
N GLY A 331 -7.81 -14.36 -9.99
CA GLY A 331 -7.92 -14.00 -11.40
C GLY A 331 -9.02 -12.98 -11.69
N ARG A 332 -9.46 -12.21 -10.67
CA ARG A 332 -10.53 -11.21 -10.82
C ARG A 332 -9.95 -9.82 -10.93
N ALA A 333 -10.45 -9.04 -11.89
CA ALA A 333 -10.09 -7.65 -12.01
C ALA A 333 -11.34 -6.76 -12.15
N ARG A 334 -11.26 -5.53 -11.61
CA ARG A 334 -12.30 -4.52 -11.76
C ARG A 334 -11.73 -3.14 -11.92
N MET A 335 -12.37 -2.30 -12.69
CA MET A 335 -12.01 -0.90 -12.83
C MET A 335 -12.32 -0.14 -11.53
N VAL A 336 -11.38 0.65 -11.04
CA VAL A 336 -11.49 1.39 -9.78
C VAL A 336 -11.33 2.90 -9.93
N SER A 337 -10.63 3.37 -10.97
CA SER A 337 -10.51 4.81 -11.25
C SER A 337 -10.21 5.10 -12.72
N ARG A 338 -10.11 6.40 -13.06
CA ARG A 338 -9.68 6.89 -14.37
C ARG A 338 -8.21 6.55 -14.63
N PRO A 339 -7.74 6.57 -15.89
CA PRO A 339 -6.38 6.17 -16.24
C PRO A 339 -5.30 7.10 -15.69
N GLY A 340 -4.11 6.56 -15.46
CA GLY A 340 -2.85 7.28 -15.54
C GLY A 340 -2.16 7.71 -14.25
N ARG A 341 -2.64 7.36 -13.03
CA ARG A 341 -1.95 7.76 -11.81
C ARG A 341 -1.39 6.58 -11.02
N LYS A 342 -0.23 6.80 -10.38
CA LYS A 342 0.25 5.91 -9.32
C LYS A 342 -0.75 5.94 -8.16
N VAL A 343 -0.99 4.77 -7.55
CA VAL A 343 -1.91 4.61 -6.43
C VAL A 343 -1.18 4.04 -5.22
N PHE A 344 -1.61 4.47 -4.05
CA PHE A 344 -1.13 4.01 -2.76
C PHE A 344 -2.30 3.29 -2.08
N PRO A 345 -2.32 1.95 -2.10
CA PRO A 345 -3.40 1.17 -1.53
C PRO A 345 -3.50 1.41 -0.02
N TYR A 346 -4.70 1.71 0.45
CA TYR A 346 -4.97 1.83 1.87
C TYR A 346 -5.61 0.55 2.39
N MET A 347 -4.90 -0.12 3.27
CA MET A 347 -5.29 -1.39 3.86
C MET A 347 -5.57 -1.22 5.35
N ASN A 348 -6.72 -1.69 5.78
CA ASN A 348 -7.08 -1.74 7.21
C ASN A 348 -8.27 -2.67 7.42
N PHE A 349 -8.49 -3.11 8.67
CA PHE A 349 -9.73 -3.76 9.06
C PHE A 349 -10.78 -2.71 9.40
N TYR A 350 -11.89 -2.71 8.68
CA TYR A 350 -13.03 -1.87 9.00
C TYR A 350 -13.97 -2.59 9.95
N LEU A 351 -13.89 -2.24 11.22
CA LEU A 351 -14.75 -2.76 12.29
C LEU A 351 -15.60 -1.60 12.82
N PRO A 352 -16.94 -1.62 12.58
CA PRO A 352 -17.82 -0.53 12.98
C PRO A 352 -17.85 -0.37 14.50
N ALA A 353 -17.94 0.88 14.98
CA ALA A 353 -17.99 1.23 16.40
C ALA A 353 -19.41 1.16 16.97
#